data_5c45e119e0ba2fa053d67a7b6b9b153e
#
_entry.id   5c45e119e0ba2fa053d67a7b6b9b153e
#
_cell.length_a   1.000
_cell.length_b   1.000
_cell.length_c   1.000
_cell.angle_alpha   90.00
_cell.angle_beta   90.00
_cell.angle_gamma   90.00
#
_symmetry.space_group_name_H-M   'P 1'
#
loop_
_entity.id
_entity.type
_entity.pdbx_description
1 polymer ?
#
loop_
_entity_poly.entity_id
_entity_poly.type
_entity_poly.pdbx_seq_one_letter_code
_entity_poly.pdbx_strand_id
1 'polypeptide(L)'
;MERERQPLNEAKVILVGQGTVGKTSLVKRLLDNQFDTEERKTDGINIRDWQITAKNEQVKLRVWDFGGQEIMHATHQFFLTERSLYLLVINTREDELANRIEYWLKLIESLGNQAPVIIVGNKIDDHPLDLDRHGLQTKYPNIKGFIGTSCATGLGISELKQKITEIIANEMPHVFDPIPVKWLNLKDKLEQDDRDYITYQEYEQKCIDTGITRESSRHTLVRLLHELGIILNFADDKRLKDTNVLNPEWVTVGAYRVINDNLLMTEHKGVLHWQDSARIFQPKSRKDRDDYPTEESRKFILRMMEKFELCFPMEDHNHQDYPDYLIPDLLPKEEPDTGEWKECLNFEYHYDKVLPNSVISRFIVKSHDLIARTNYRTYWRTGVILANKEGNKAKVKADLEEKKIFIHISGNSPTRRSFLSIIRHTFDQIHDRPKLTPDERVCLPDQPKQSVSYDHLLYLESEGEISVRPEKTTGKYNIRELLDGVEDRRSRLKDDFRERYNQPNPDRAMPQEPTPPTPSPKPPKRNPWTSGSFYLFALAVGTAGCVIAINSVPPIFVPVVIIAIILVLIVVGIFQLLNDEGLEQDVFERIIHRILKTLPFLKRDKS
;
A
#
# COMPACT_ATOMS: atom_id res chain seq x y z
N MET A 1 -10.44 34.96 -18.28
CA MET A 1 -11.41 33.89 -18.00
C MET A 1 -10.87 32.67 -17.23
N GLU A 2 -9.56 32.60 -16.86
CA GLU A 2 -9.02 31.60 -15.90
C GLU A 2 -9.07 32.08 -14.44
N ARG A 3 -9.71 33.22 -14.15
CA ARG A 3 -9.62 33.90 -12.84
C ARG A 3 -10.79 33.62 -11.90
N GLU A 4 -11.87 33.03 -12.36
CA GLU A 4 -12.98 32.65 -11.46
C GLU A 4 -12.66 31.33 -10.78
N ARG A 5 -12.53 31.39 -9.47
CA ARG A 5 -12.36 30.24 -8.60
C ARG A 5 -13.47 30.22 -7.56
N GLN A 6 -13.91 29.02 -7.21
CA GLN A 6 -14.87 28.78 -6.16
C GLN A 6 -14.34 27.69 -5.23
N PRO A 7 -14.70 27.70 -3.95
CA PRO A 7 -14.30 26.63 -3.04
C PRO A 7 -14.88 25.30 -3.53
N LEU A 8 -14.11 24.22 -3.33
CA LEU A 8 -14.54 22.88 -3.73
C LEU A 8 -15.78 22.45 -2.95
N ASN A 9 -15.81 22.69 -1.63
CA ASN A 9 -16.89 22.36 -0.70
C ASN A 9 -17.37 20.91 -0.78
N GLU A 10 -16.45 19.99 -1.04
CA GLU A 10 -16.72 18.54 -1.07
C GLU A 10 -15.65 17.77 -0.31
N ALA A 11 -16.08 16.71 0.39
CA ALA A 11 -15.20 15.81 1.08
C ALA A 11 -15.69 14.36 0.96
N LYS A 12 -14.75 13.42 1.06
CA LYS A 12 -15.00 11.99 1.07
C LYS A 12 -14.94 11.47 2.50
N VAL A 13 -15.95 10.72 2.93
CA VAL A 13 -16.01 10.05 4.24
C VAL A 13 -16.10 8.55 3.99
N ILE A 14 -15.16 7.80 4.53
CA ILE A 14 -15.04 6.37 4.28
C ILE A 14 -15.26 5.59 5.57
N LEU A 15 -16.21 4.65 5.58
CA LEU A 15 -16.43 3.74 6.70
C LEU A 15 -15.65 2.45 6.47
N VAL A 16 -14.76 2.12 7.39
CA VAL A 16 -14.00 0.87 7.40
C VAL A 16 -14.23 0.11 8.71
N GLY A 17 -13.92 -1.17 8.75
CA GLY A 17 -14.10 -2.03 9.92
C GLY A 17 -14.61 -3.41 9.51
N GLN A 18 -14.61 -4.35 10.46
CA GLN A 18 -14.99 -5.74 10.24
C GLN A 18 -16.46 -5.91 9.79
N GLY A 19 -16.80 -7.10 9.35
CA GLY A 19 -18.20 -7.48 9.11
C GLY A 19 -19.03 -7.35 10.40
N THR A 20 -20.32 -7.04 10.26
CA THR A 20 -21.29 -7.00 11.39
C THR A 20 -21.07 -5.94 12.47
N VAL A 21 -20.05 -5.07 12.34
CA VAL A 21 -19.85 -3.96 13.30
C VAL A 21 -20.93 -2.87 13.19
N GLY A 22 -21.73 -2.86 12.11
CA GLY A 22 -22.85 -1.96 11.91
C GLY A 22 -22.53 -0.69 11.11
N LYS A 23 -21.61 -0.76 10.14
CA LYS A 23 -21.28 0.37 9.25
C LYS A 23 -22.50 0.91 8.51
N THR A 24 -23.23 0.04 7.81
CA THR A 24 -24.45 0.39 7.08
C THR A 24 -25.54 0.96 8.00
N SER A 25 -25.73 0.34 9.17
CA SER A 25 -26.66 0.85 10.19
C SER A 25 -26.24 2.25 10.68
N LEU A 26 -24.94 2.49 10.83
CA LEU A 26 -24.41 3.79 11.22
C LEU A 26 -24.67 4.86 10.14
N VAL A 27 -24.46 4.53 8.85
CA VAL A 27 -24.77 5.44 7.74
C VAL A 27 -26.27 5.78 7.73
N LYS A 28 -27.16 4.78 7.80
CA LYS A 28 -28.61 5.02 7.88
C LYS A 28 -29.00 5.87 9.08
N ARG A 29 -28.38 5.63 10.23
CA ARG A 29 -28.66 6.42 11.44
C ARG A 29 -28.13 7.87 11.32
N LEU A 30 -26.94 8.06 10.72
CA LEU A 30 -26.37 9.38 10.48
C LEU A 30 -27.20 10.21 9.49
N LEU A 31 -27.58 9.61 8.36
CA LEU A 31 -28.21 10.34 7.26
C LEU A 31 -29.73 10.45 7.43
N ASP A 32 -30.39 9.33 7.73
CA ASP A 32 -31.86 9.22 7.68
C ASP A 32 -32.49 9.17 9.09
N ASN A 33 -31.67 9.06 10.15
CA ASN A 33 -32.11 8.77 11.51
C ASN A 33 -32.95 7.47 11.60
N GLN A 34 -32.61 6.46 10.80
CA GLN A 34 -33.27 5.15 10.74
C GLN A 34 -32.38 4.05 11.29
N PHE A 35 -33.00 2.99 11.81
CA PHE A 35 -32.33 1.78 12.27
C PHE A 35 -33.17 0.57 11.92
N ASP A 36 -32.54 -0.45 11.35
CA ASP A 36 -33.14 -1.73 11.01
C ASP A 36 -32.39 -2.84 11.76
N THR A 37 -33.10 -3.64 12.53
CA THR A 37 -32.54 -4.77 13.27
C THR A 37 -32.15 -5.94 12.36
N GLU A 38 -32.79 -6.03 11.18
CA GLU A 38 -32.56 -7.06 10.16
C GLU A 38 -31.74 -6.56 8.98
N GLU A 39 -30.86 -5.55 9.21
CA GLU A 39 -30.03 -4.98 8.17
C GLU A 39 -29.25 -6.06 7.41
N ARG A 40 -29.47 -6.15 6.11
CA ARG A 40 -28.78 -7.10 5.25
C ARG A 40 -27.32 -6.75 5.10
N LYS A 41 -26.48 -7.75 4.83
CA LYS A 41 -25.07 -7.53 4.47
C LYS A 41 -25.00 -6.65 3.21
N THR A 42 -24.09 -5.69 3.26
CA THR A 42 -23.78 -4.85 2.09
C THR A 42 -22.94 -5.67 1.12
N ASP A 43 -23.47 -5.87 -0.08
CA ASP A 43 -22.73 -6.44 -1.20
C ASP A 43 -22.17 -5.25 -2.01
N GLY A 44 -20.84 -5.10 -2.02
CA GLY A 44 -20.21 -4.01 -2.76
C GLY A 44 -19.94 -2.78 -1.92
N ILE A 45 -20.11 -1.66 -2.55
CA ILE A 45 -19.99 -0.32 -1.96
C ILE A 45 -21.35 0.36 -2.10
N ASN A 46 -21.73 1.13 -1.09
CA ASN A 46 -22.88 2.04 -1.19
C ASN A 46 -22.39 3.46 -0.94
N ILE A 47 -22.60 4.35 -1.92
CA ILE A 47 -22.17 5.75 -1.85
C ILE A 47 -23.41 6.63 -1.66
N ARG A 48 -23.37 7.47 -0.62
CA ARG A 48 -24.48 8.36 -0.29
C ARG A 48 -23.98 9.78 -0.05
N ASP A 49 -24.74 10.76 -0.52
CA ASP A 49 -24.45 12.17 -0.31
C ASP A 49 -25.07 12.66 1.00
N TRP A 50 -24.31 13.44 1.75
CA TRP A 50 -24.74 14.07 2.98
C TRP A 50 -24.31 15.55 3.02
N GLN A 51 -25.25 16.47 3.25
CA GLN A 51 -24.99 17.90 3.36
C GLN A 51 -24.73 18.29 4.81
N ILE A 52 -23.64 19.02 5.05
CA ILE A 52 -23.33 19.62 6.35
C ILE A 52 -23.03 21.11 6.18
N THR A 53 -23.07 21.84 7.29
CA THR A 53 -22.60 23.24 7.33
C THR A 53 -21.27 23.29 8.10
N ALA A 54 -20.18 23.65 7.43
CA ALA A 54 -18.86 23.82 8.03
C ALA A 54 -18.26 25.18 7.59
N LYS A 55 -17.68 25.95 8.52
CA LYS A 55 -17.18 27.32 8.26
C LYS A 55 -18.20 28.25 7.59
N ASN A 56 -19.47 28.12 7.91
CA ASN A 56 -20.60 28.83 7.29
C ASN A 56 -20.82 28.52 5.80
N GLU A 57 -20.16 27.49 5.27
CA GLU A 57 -20.33 27.00 3.91
C GLU A 57 -21.12 25.69 3.92
N GLN A 58 -21.91 25.45 2.87
CA GLN A 58 -22.52 24.14 2.63
C GLN A 58 -21.46 23.22 2.03
N VAL A 59 -21.20 22.10 2.69
CA VAL A 59 -20.21 21.10 2.26
C VAL A 59 -20.92 19.78 1.96
N LYS A 60 -20.71 19.26 0.76
CA LYS A 60 -21.19 17.95 0.33
C LYS A 60 -20.22 16.86 0.77
N LEU A 61 -20.69 15.94 1.60
CA LEU A 61 -19.93 14.76 2.00
C LEU A 61 -20.37 13.55 1.19
N ARG A 62 -19.44 12.86 0.53
CA ARG A 62 -19.67 11.56 -0.08
C ARG A 62 -19.32 10.47 0.92
N VAL A 63 -20.34 9.81 1.43
CA VAL A 63 -20.22 8.77 2.45
C VAL A 63 -20.15 7.42 1.78
N TRP A 64 -19.02 6.74 1.96
CA TRP A 64 -18.70 5.44 1.36
C TRP A 64 -18.85 4.33 2.39
N ASP A 65 -19.85 3.48 2.22
CA ASP A 65 -20.11 2.31 3.07
C ASP A 65 -19.67 1.05 2.35
N PHE A 66 -18.65 0.40 2.86
CA PHE A 66 -18.08 -0.82 2.28
C PHE A 66 -18.66 -2.08 2.93
N GLY A 67 -18.92 -3.11 2.12
CA GLY A 67 -19.23 -4.45 2.61
C GLY A 67 -18.12 -4.96 3.56
N GLY A 68 -18.51 -5.48 4.73
CA GLY A 68 -17.57 -5.85 5.79
C GLY A 68 -17.01 -7.27 5.70
N GLN A 69 -17.23 -8.01 4.61
CA GLN A 69 -16.74 -9.38 4.46
C GLN A 69 -15.22 -9.37 4.25
N GLU A 70 -14.51 -10.31 4.88
CA GLU A 70 -13.03 -10.36 4.86
C GLU A 70 -12.45 -10.46 3.44
N ILE A 71 -13.07 -11.27 2.59
CA ILE A 71 -12.69 -11.41 1.18
C ILE A 71 -12.81 -10.09 0.39
N MET A 72 -13.60 -9.14 0.90
CA MET A 72 -13.83 -7.84 0.28
C MET A 72 -12.81 -6.77 0.71
N HIS A 73 -12.03 -7.02 1.77
CA HIS A 73 -11.06 -6.05 2.27
C HIS A 73 -9.99 -5.69 1.23
N ALA A 74 -9.65 -6.64 0.36
CA ALA A 74 -8.69 -6.38 -0.71
C ALA A 74 -9.24 -5.42 -1.79
N THR A 75 -10.56 -5.40 -2.04
CA THR A 75 -11.19 -4.48 -3.00
C THR A 75 -11.33 -3.06 -2.43
N HIS A 76 -11.39 -2.91 -1.10
CA HIS A 76 -11.47 -1.58 -0.47
C HIS A 76 -10.27 -0.71 -0.83
N GLN A 77 -9.10 -1.31 -1.03
CA GLN A 77 -7.86 -0.60 -1.38
C GLN A 77 -7.98 0.24 -2.65
N PHE A 78 -8.91 -0.08 -3.55
CA PHE A 78 -9.16 0.68 -4.79
C PHE A 78 -9.58 2.13 -4.52
N PHE A 79 -10.15 2.39 -3.34
CA PHE A 79 -10.88 3.61 -3.04
C PHE A 79 -10.33 4.39 -1.85
N LEU A 80 -9.36 3.83 -1.11
CA LEU A 80 -8.74 4.51 0.01
C LEU A 80 -7.81 5.60 -0.51
N THR A 81 -8.06 6.86 -0.15
CA THR A 81 -7.33 8.02 -0.66
C THR A 81 -6.95 8.99 0.46
N GLU A 82 -5.94 9.83 0.23
CA GLU A 82 -5.40 10.76 1.23
C GLU A 82 -6.38 11.87 1.62
N ARG A 83 -7.22 12.34 0.67
CA ARG A 83 -8.18 13.43 0.89
C ARG A 83 -9.52 12.94 1.45
N SER A 84 -9.46 12.00 2.41
CA SER A 84 -10.64 11.38 3.00
C SER A 84 -10.66 11.52 4.51
N LEU A 85 -11.86 11.54 5.11
CA LEU A 85 -12.07 11.28 6.53
C LEU A 85 -12.43 9.81 6.71
N TYR A 86 -11.73 9.11 7.59
CA TYR A 86 -12.00 7.71 7.88
C TYR A 86 -12.79 7.55 9.17
N LEU A 87 -13.87 6.78 9.10
CA LEU A 87 -14.61 6.30 10.27
C LEU A 87 -14.28 4.82 10.46
N LEU A 88 -13.38 4.50 11.39
CA LEU A 88 -13.09 3.12 11.77
C LEU A 88 -14.16 2.66 12.75
N VAL A 89 -15.14 1.90 12.25
CA VAL A 89 -16.26 1.39 13.04
C VAL A 89 -15.88 0.05 13.65
N ILE A 90 -16.03 -0.06 14.96
CA ILE A 90 -15.75 -1.26 15.75
C ILE A 90 -16.98 -1.67 16.53
N ASN A 91 -17.06 -2.96 16.88
CA ASN A 91 -18.08 -3.52 17.72
C ASN A 91 -17.62 -3.53 19.19
N THR A 92 -18.23 -2.74 20.06
CA THR A 92 -17.80 -2.66 21.47
C THR A 92 -18.01 -3.94 22.27
N ARG A 93 -18.78 -4.91 21.74
CA ARG A 93 -18.95 -6.26 22.32
C ARG A 93 -17.74 -7.17 22.08
N GLU A 94 -16.80 -6.75 21.24
CA GLU A 94 -15.64 -7.51 20.81
C GLU A 94 -14.36 -6.79 21.26
N ASP A 95 -13.30 -7.54 21.53
CA ASP A 95 -12.00 -6.98 21.89
C ASP A 95 -11.28 -6.30 20.70
N GLU A 96 -10.14 -5.67 20.99
CA GLU A 96 -9.34 -4.98 19.96
C GLU A 96 -8.84 -5.95 18.88
N LEU A 97 -8.56 -7.20 19.25
CA LEU A 97 -8.04 -8.22 18.36
C LEU A 97 -9.11 -8.67 17.34
N ALA A 98 -10.33 -8.95 17.82
CA ALA A 98 -11.47 -9.32 16.98
C ALA A 98 -11.88 -8.18 16.05
N ASN A 99 -11.85 -6.94 16.52
CA ASN A 99 -12.08 -5.74 15.73
C ASN A 99 -10.94 -5.42 14.74
N ARG A 100 -9.75 -6.01 14.89
CA ARG A 100 -8.56 -5.78 14.07
C ARG A 100 -8.21 -4.30 13.91
N ILE A 101 -8.27 -3.52 14.98
CA ILE A 101 -8.11 -2.07 14.98
C ILE A 101 -6.78 -1.66 14.33
N GLU A 102 -5.67 -2.27 14.77
CA GLU A 102 -4.35 -1.96 14.21
C GLU A 102 -4.20 -2.31 12.73
N TYR A 103 -4.82 -3.39 12.27
CA TYR A 103 -4.84 -3.73 10.85
C TYR A 103 -5.46 -2.60 10.02
N TRP A 104 -6.63 -2.10 10.44
CA TRP A 104 -7.31 -1.01 9.74
C TRP A 104 -6.52 0.30 9.80
N LEU A 105 -5.94 0.63 10.96
CA LEU A 105 -5.13 1.85 11.10
C LEU A 105 -3.89 1.82 10.22
N LYS A 106 -3.18 0.70 10.16
CA LYS A 106 -2.03 0.51 9.25
C LYS A 106 -2.44 0.58 7.78
N LEU A 107 -3.59 0.00 7.42
CA LEU A 107 -4.11 0.06 6.06
C LEU A 107 -4.46 1.51 5.67
N ILE A 108 -5.12 2.26 6.55
CA ILE A 108 -5.41 3.68 6.35
C ILE A 108 -4.10 4.47 6.22
N GLU A 109 -3.13 4.26 7.10
CA GLU A 109 -1.83 4.92 7.03
C GLU A 109 -1.11 4.65 5.70
N SER A 110 -1.15 3.40 5.22
CA SER A 110 -0.50 2.98 3.97
C SER A 110 -1.10 3.62 2.71
N LEU A 111 -2.41 3.86 2.68
CA LEU A 111 -3.15 4.30 1.48
C LEU A 111 -3.73 5.71 1.62
N GLY A 112 -4.09 6.09 2.83
CA GLY A 112 -4.64 7.40 3.19
C GLY A 112 -3.62 8.33 3.83
N ASN A 113 -2.36 7.88 4.00
CA ASN A 113 -1.28 8.66 4.61
C ASN A 113 -1.71 9.25 5.97
N GLN A 114 -1.64 10.56 6.16
CA GLN A 114 -2.04 11.27 7.38
C GLN A 114 -3.53 11.69 7.40
N ALA A 115 -4.36 11.05 6.59
CA ALA A 115 -5.80 11.32 6.58
C ALA A 115 -6.42 11.15 7.99
N PRO A 116 -7.30 12.05 8.42
CA PRO A 116 -7.89 11.99 9.76
C PRO A 116 -8.77 10.75 9.95
N VAL A 117 -8.70 10.17 11.15
CA VAL A 117 -9.47 8.98 11.55
C VAL A 117 -10.29 9.29 12.79
N ILE A 118 -11.56 8.88 12.79
CA ILE A 118 -12.38 8.75 14.01
C ILE A 118 -12.59 7.26 14.28
N ILE A 119 -12.27 6.80 15.47
CA ILE A 119 -12.65 5.47 15.92
C ILE A 119 -14.06 5.54 16.51
N VAL A 120 -15.00 4.81 15.89
CA VAL A 120 -16.40 4.79 16.26
C VAL A 120 -16.74 3.44 16.89
N GLY A 121 -16.88 3.42 18.22
CA GLY A 121 -17.37 2.23 18.94
C GLY A 121 -18.88 2.14 18.83
N ASN A 122 -19.40 1.22 18.04
CA ASN A 122 -20.83 1.00 17.90
C ASN A 122 -21.34 -0.06 18.88
N LYS A 123 -22.63 -0.01 19.20
CA LYS A 123 -23.34 -0.89 20.16
C LYS A 123 -22.99 -0.62 21.63
N ILE A 124 -22.71 0.65 21.99
CA ILE A 124 -22.42 1.05 23.38
C ILE A 124 -23.62 0.89 24.33
N ASP A 125 -24.80 0.58 23.81
CA ASP A 125 -25.96 0.18 24.60
C ASP A 125 -25.72 -1.10 25.39
N ASP A 126 -24.84 -1.98 24.92
CA ASP A 126 -24.48 -3.22 25.61
C ASP A 126 -23.14 -3.13 26.36
N HIS A 127 -22.12 -2.57 25.74
CA HIS A 127 -20.78 -2.45 26.32
C HIS A 127 -20.17 -1.07 26.03
N PRO A 128 -19.55 -0.42 27.01
CA PRO A 128 -18.89 0.86 26.80
C PRO A 128 -17.70 0.69 25.84
N LEU A 129 -17.29 1.81 25.22
CA LEU A 129 -16.08 1.84 24.41
C LEU A 129 -14.84 1.82 25.33
N ASP A 130 -14.25 0.65 25.48
CA ASP A 130 -13.04 0.39 26.27
C ASP A 130 -11.84 0.14 25.34
N LEU A 131 -10.94 1.12 25.25
CA LEU A 131 -9.74 1.09 24.40
C LEU A 131 -8.60 1.85 25.07
N ASP A 132 -7.37 1.43 24.82
CA ASP A 132 -6.19 2.23 25.15
C ASP A 132 -6.07 3.44 24.18
N ARG A 133 -6.86 4.47 24.47
CA ARG A 133 -6.93 5.70 23.64
C ARG A 133 -5.59 6.41 23.56
N HIS A 134 -4.85 6.44 24.67
CA HIS A 134 -3.57 7.14 24.74
C HIS A 134 -2.50 6.41 23.91
N GLY A 135 -2.37 5.10 24.06
CA GLY A 135 -1.44 4.28 23.29
C GLY A 135 -1.75 4.34 21.79
N LEU A 136 -3.04 4.21 21.41
CA LEU A 136 -3.45 4.31 20.01
C LEU A 136 -3.15 5.69 19.41
N GLN A 137 -3.44 6.80 20.10
CA GLN A 137 -3.14 8.15 19.58
C GLN A 137 -1.65 8.45 19.51
N THR A 138 -0.86 7.93 20.45
CA THR A 138 0.61 8.07 20.41
C THR A 138 1.19 7.35 19.19
N LYS A 139 0.67 6.15 18.88
CA LYS A 139 1.12 5.34 17.76
C LYS A 139 0.58 5.83 16.41
N TYR A 140 -0.64 6.36 16.39
CA TYR A 140 -1.33 6.86 15.20
C TYR A 140 -1.84 8.30 15.43
N PRO A 141 -1.01 9.33 15.21
CA PRO A 141 -1.36 10.73 15.51
C PRO A 141 -2.50 11.30 14.66
N ASN A 142 -2.84 10.62 13.57
CA ASN A 142 -3.97 10.96 12.71
C ASN A 142 -5.33 10.54 13.30
N ILE A 143 -5.40 9.85 14.45
CA ILE A 143 -6.64 9.62 15.18
C ILE A 143 -7.10 10.92 15.84
N LYS A 144 -8.25 11.45 15.41
CA LYS A 144 -8.80 12.74 15.84
C LYS A 144 -9.95 12.62 16.84
N GLY A 145 -10.37 11.39 17.15
CA GLY A 145 -11.41 11.15 18.16
C GLY A 145 -11.81 9.71 18.35
N PHE A 146 -12.42 9.46 19.50
CA PHE A 146 -13.04 8.19 19.89
C PHE A 146 -14.46 8.47 20.32
N ILE A 147 -15.43 8.02 19.54
CA ILE A 147 -16.85 8.29 19.77
C ILE A 147 -17.60 6.98 19.95
N GLY A 148 -18.28 6.85 21.07
CA GLY A 148 -19.18 5.74 21.30
C GLY A 148 -20.56 6.01 20.69
N THR A 149 -21.14 5.05 19.98
CA THR A 149 -22.45 5.18 19.34
C THR A 149 -23.31 3.95 19.57
N SER A 150 -24.63 4.14 19.58
CA SER A 150 -25.62 3.07 19.44
C SER A 150 -26.55 3.41 18.28
N CYS A 151 -26.51 2.62 17.23
CA CYS A 151 -27.46 2.78 16.13
C CYS A 151 -28.90 2.44 16.55
N ALA A 152 -29.09 1.56 17.54
CA ALA A 152 -30.40 1.20 18.05
C ALA A 152 -31.06 2.36 18.81
N THR A 153 -30.36 2.95 19.76
CA THR A 153 -30.91 4.02 20.61
C THR A 153 -30.69 5.43 20.08
N GLY A 154 -29.72 5.62 19.17
CA GLY A 154 -29.31 6.95 18.70
C GLY A 154 -28.30 7.65 19.60
N LEU A 155 -27.85 7.01 20.69
CA LEU A 155 -26.86 7.57 21.60
C LEU A 155 -25.54 7.83 20.84
N GLY A 156 -24.88 8.96 21.11
CA GLY A 156 -23.59 9.35 20.51
C GLY A 156 -23.65 9.81 19.05
N ILE A 157 -24.78 9.66 18.34
CA ILE A 157 -24.90 10.04 16.92
C ILE A 157 -24.73 11.54 16.71
N SER A 158 -25.32 12.38 17.57
CA SER A 158 -25.17 13.85 17.49
C SER A 158 -23.72 14.29 17.73
N GLU A 159 -23.05 13.66 18.70
CA GLU A 159 -21.63 13.90 18.98
C GLU A 159 -20.74 13.51 17.78
N LEU A 160 -21.01 12.36 17.15
CA LEU A 160 -20.30 11.95 15.95
C LEU A 160 -20.50 12.92 14.79
N LYS A 161 -21.74 13.41 14.55
CA LYS A 161 -22.02 14.43 13.53
C LYS A 161 -21.23 15.70 13.78
N GLN A 162 -21.22 16.18 15.02
CA GLN A 162 -20.48 17.37 15.42
C GLN A 162 -18.96 17.16 15.20
N LYS A 163 -18.42 16.01 15.60
CA LYS A 163 -16.99 15.70 15.43
C LYS A 163 -16.57 15.59 13.96
N ILE A 164 -17.40 14.98 13.11
CA ILE A 164 -17.20 14.96 11.66
C ILE A 164 -17.12 16.40 11.12
N THR A 165 -18.09 17.26 11.49
CA THR A 165 -18.12 18.65 11.04
C THR A 165 -16.90 19.45 11.51
N GLU A 166 -16.47 19.25 12.75
CA GLU A 166 -15.27 19.87 13.33
C GLU A 166 -14.00 19.48 12.55
N ILE A 167 -13.82 18.18 12.25
CA ILE A 167 -12.64 17.68 11.51
C ILE A 167 -12.65 18.22 10.09
N ILE A 168 -13.78 18.18 9.39
CA ILE A 168 -13.90 18.76 8.04
C ILE A 168 -13.51 20.25 8.05
N ALA A 169 -13.96 20.99 9.07
CA ALA A 169 -13.67 22.41 9.18
C ALA A 169 -12.19 22.69 9.48
N ASN A 170 -11.56 21.95 10.37
CA ASN A 170 -10.28 22.33 10.96
C ASN A 170 -9.08 21.50 10.48
N GLU A 171 -9.31 20.21 10.16
CA GLU A 171 -8.23 19.26 9.81
C GLU A 171 -8.17 18.97 8.30
N MET A 172 -9.20 19.38 7.53
CA MET A 172 -9.27 19.12 6.08
C MET A 172 -9.35 20.43 5.27
N PRO A 173 -8.31 21.28 5.31
CA PRO A 173 -8.34 22.59 4.65
C PRO A 173 -8.59 22.51 3.15
N HIS A 174 -8.16 21.43 2.50
CA HIS A 174 -8.32 21.19 1.08
C HIS A 174 -9.78 21.10 0.61
N VAL A 175 -10.74 20.88 1.52
CA VAL A 175 -12.18 20.91 1.23
C VAL A 175 -12.62 22.30 0.76
N PHE A 176 -11.97 23.34 1.27
CA PHE A 176 -12.27 24.74 0.98
C PHE A 176 -11.29 25.36 -0.04
N ASP A 177 -10.45 24.55 -0.68
CA ASP A 177 -9.52 25.04 -1.70
C ASP A 177 -10.26 25.70 -2.86
N PRO A 178 -9.86 26.91 -3.28
CA PRO A 178 -10.47 27.59 -4.42
C PRO A 178 -9.98 26.92 -5.73
N ILE A 179 -10.87 26.21 -6.41
CA ILE A 179 -10.59 25.54 -7.69
C ILE A 179 -11.22 26.32 -8.86
N PRO A 180 -10.69 26.19 -10.09
CA PRO A 180 -11.24 26.86 -11.27
C PRO A 180 -12.69 26.44 -11.53
N VAL A 181 -13.58 27.40 -11.78
CA VAL A 181 -15.02 27.14 -12.09
C VAL A 181 -15.18 26.14 -13.25
N LYS A 182 -14.28 26.16 -14.24
CA LYS A 182 -14.31 25.18 -15.34
C LYS A 182 -14.10 23.75 -14.85
N TRP A 183 -13.35 23.54 -13.78
CA TRP A 183 -13.14 22.20 -13.19
C TRP A 183 -14.41 21.71 -12.49
N LEU A 184 -15.10 22.61 -11.75
CA LEU A 184 -16.40 22.30 -11.17
C LEU A 184 -17.44 21.95 -12.24
N ASN A 185 -17.52 22.75 -13.30
CA ASN A 185 -18.45 22.48 -14.42
C ASN A 185 -18.18 21.13 -15.11
N LEU A 186 -16.90 20.73 -15.27
CA LEU A 186 -16.58 19.41 -15.82
C LEU A 186 -16.94 18.31 -14.83
N LYS A 187 -16.62 18.50 -13.54
CA LYS A 187 -16.97 17.57 -12.48
C LYS A 187 -18.47 17.28 -12.48
N ASP A 188 -19.31 18.32 -12.49
CA ASP A 188 -20.76 18.18 -12.48
C ASP A 188 -21.27 17.44 -13.74
N LYS A 189 -20.66 17.68 -14.90
CA LYS A 189 -20.99 16.92 -16.14
C LYS A 189 -20.60 15.45 -16.04
N LEU A 190 -19.50 15.13 -15.36
CA LEU A 190 -19.07 13.74 -15.17
C LEU A 190 -19.94 13.02 -14.15
N GLU A 191 -20.41 13.71 -13.10
CA GLU A 191 -21.36 13.16 -12.12
C GLU A 191 -22.76 12.91 -12.70
N GLN A 192 -23.15 13.66 -13.74
CA GLN A 192 -24.42 13.49 -14.43
C GLN A 192 -24.35 12.48 -15.60
N ASP A 193 -23.17 11.94 -15.88
CA ASP A 193 -22.99 10.95 -16.94
C ASP A 193 -23.37 9.55 -16.41
N ASP A 194 -24.46 8.98 -16.90
CA ASP A 194 -25.01 7.70 -16.43
C ASP A 194 -24.20 6.46 -16.86
N ARG A 195 -23.10 6.65 -17.57
CA ARG A 195 -22.22 5.56 -17.99
C ARG A 195 -21.35 5.07 -16.83
N ASP A 196 -20.98 3.80 -16.85
CA ASP A 196 -20.10 3.22 -15.83
C ASP A 196 -18.65 3.66 -16.01
N TYR A 197 -18.23 3.90 -17.25
CA TYR A 197 -16.87 4.34 -17.58
C TYR A 197 -16.83 5.12 -18.90
N ILE A 198 -15.76 5.87 -19.09
CA ILE A 198 -15.39 6.57 -20.32
C ILE A 198 -13.92 6.30 -20.66
N THR A 199 -13.57 6.43 -21.92
CA THR A 199 -12.16 6.38 -22.32
C THR A 199 -11.42 7.64 -21.86
N TYR A 200 -10.09 7.56 -21.73
CA TYR A 200 -9.30 8.74 -21.42
C TYR A 200 -9.39 9.82 -22.52
N GLN A 201 -9.53 9.41 -23.78
CA GLN A 201 -9.74 10.33 -24.90
C GLN A 201 -11.06 11.09 -24.79
N GLU A 202 -12.16 10.42 -24.41
CA GLU A 202 -13.45 11.08 -24.15
C GLU A 202 -13.35 12.07 -22.98
N TYR A 203 -12.62 11.71 -21.91
CA TYR A 203 -12.33 12.63 -20.81
C TYR A 203 -11.57 13.87 -21.30
N GLU A 204 -10.52 13.70 -22.11
CA GLU A 204 -9.77 14.82 -22.68
C GLU A 204 -10.65 15.71 -23.55
N GLN A 205 -11.52 15.12 -24.39
CA GLN A 205 -12.45 15.88 -25.21
C GLN A 205 -13.42 16.68 -24.36
N LYS A 206 -14.02 16.07 -23.31
CA LYS A 206 -14.87 16.78 -22.35
C LYS A 206 -14.14 17.94 -21.65
N CYS A 207 -12.85 17.76 -21.33
CA CYS A 207 -12.00 18.83 -20.80
C CYS A 207 -11.86 20.00 -21.80
N ILE A 208 -11.55 19.71 -23.06
CA ILE A 208 -11.38 20.69 -24.13
C ILE A 208 -12.70 21.46 -24.35
N ASP A 209 -13.82 20.76 -24.44
CA ASP A 209 -15.16 21.33 -24.61
C ASP A 209 -15.58 22.25 -23.44
N THR A 210 -15.02 22.00 -22.26
CA THR A 210 -15.23 22.83 -21.06
C THR A 210 -14.17 23.96 -20.98
N GLY A 211 -13.25 24.02 -21.93
CA GLY A 211 -12.20 25.04 -22.02
C GLY A 211 -10.98 24.76 -21.11
N ILE A 212 -10.72 23.50 -20.78
CA ILE A 212 -9.53 23.04 -20.06
C ILE A 212 -8.53 22.49 -21.09
N THR A 213 -7.80 23.38 -21.74
CA THR A 213 -6.97 23.05 -22.91
C THR A 213 -5.56 22.61 -22.57
N ARG A 214 -5.02 23.01 -21.39
CA ARG A 214 -3.67 22.64 -20.97
C ARG A 214 -3.63 21.18 -20.49
N GLU A 215 -2.72 20.38 -21.02
CA GLU A 215 -2.51 18.98 -20.66
C GLU A 215 -2.22 18.81 -19.17
N SER A 216 -1.30 19.60 -18.61
CA SER A 216 -0.98 19.56 -17.18
C SER A 216 -2.20 19.83 -16.28
N SER A 217 -3.11 20.71 -16.70
CA SER A 217 -4.36 20.97 -15.98
C SER A 217 -5.30 19.77 -16.04
N ARG A 218 -5.38 19.08 -17.19
CA ARG A 218 -6.20 17.85 -17.33
C ARG A 218 -5.68 16.72 -16.43
N HIS A 219 -4.35 16.51 -16.38
CA HIS A 219 -3.73 15.52 -15.50
C HIS A 219 -3.94 15.85 -14.01
N THR A 220 -3.83 17.13 -13.62
CA THR A 220 -4.07 17.53 -12.24
C THR A 220 -5.53 17.33 -11.87
N LEU A 221 -6.46 17.66 -12.78
CA LEU A 221 -7.88 17.50 -12.54
C LEU A 221 -8.30 16.03 -12.42
N VAL A 222 -7.84 15.15 -13.31
CA VAL A 222 -8.20 13.72 -13.22
C VAL A 222 -7.75 13.11 -11.90
N ARG A 223 -6.55 13.51 -11.40
CA ARG A 223 -6.07 13.08 -10.09
C ARG A 223 -6.94 13.62 -8.95
N LEU A 224 -7.32 14.90 -8.98
CA LEU A 224 -8.23 15.47 -8.00
C LEU A 224 -9.58 14.75 -7.99
N LEU A 225 -10.16 14.48 -9.16
CA LEU A 225 -11.43 13.77 -9.30
C LEU A 225 -11.33 12.32 -8.78
N HIS A 226 -10.17 11.66 -8.96
CA HIS A 226 -9.90 10.34 -8.39
C HIS A 226 -9.83 10.40 -6.85
N GLU A 227 -9.12 11.37 -6.28
CA GLU A 227 -9.03 11.55 -4.84
C GLU A 227 -10.39 11.83 -4.19
N LEU A 228 -11.27 12.56 -4.87
CA LEU A 228 -12.65 12.82 -4.45
C LEU A 228 -13.58 11.61 -4.66
N GLY A 229 -13.14 10.59 -5.39
CA GLY A 229 -13.95 9.42 -5.72
C GLY A 229 -15.07 9.72 -6.72
N ILE A 230 -14.92 10.75 -7.54
CA ILE A 230 -15.85 11.10 -8.62
C ILE A 230 -15.59 10.22 -9.84
N ILE A 231 -14.32 9.99 -10.13
CA ILE A 231 -13.86 9.04 -11.12
C ILE A 231 -12.76 8.17 -10.52
N LEU A 232 -12.56 6.96 -11.08
CA LEU A 232 -11.36 6.18 -10.78
C LEU A 232 -10.47 6.18 -12.01
N ASN A 233 -9.26 6.67 -11.84
CA ASN A 233 -8.23 6.67 -12.88
C ASN A 233 -6.97 6.00 -12.34
N PHE A 234 -6.37 5.12 -13.14
CA PHE A 234 -5.18 4.36 -12.80
C PHE A 234 -4.08 4.65 -13.81
N ALA A 235 -3.67 5.93 -13.91
CA ALA A 235 -2.69 6.41 -14.88
C ALA A 235 -1.34 5.68 -14.81
N ASP A 236 -0.98 5.16 -13.63
CA ASP A 236 0.29 4.45 -13.39
C ASP A 236 0.30 3.02 -13.95
N ASP A 237 -0.88 2.46 -14.28
CA ASP A 237 -0.98 1.11 -14.84
C ASP A 237 -1.27 1.16 -16.34
N LYS A 238 -0.33 0.70 -17.14
CA LYS A 238 -0.43 0.71 -18.61
C LYS A 238 -1.66 -0.02 -19.16
N ARG A 239 -2.21 -0.98 -18.41
CA ARG A 239 -3.38 -1.79 -18.79
C ARG A 239 -4.71 -1.09 -18.50
N LEU A 240 -4.71 -0.11 -17.59
CA LEU A 240 -5.90 0.56 -17.05
C LEU A 240 -5.95 2.07 -17.36
N LYS A 241 -4.82 2.68 -17.74
CA LYS A 241 -4.68 4.13 -17.91
C LYS A 241 -5.66 4.76 -18.90
N ASP A 242 -6.11 3.99 -19.88
CA ASP A 242 -6.96 4.48 -20.95
C ASP A 242 -8.46 4.48 -20.59
N THR A 243 -8.80 4.08 -19.35
CA THR A 243 -10.18 4.01 -18.85
C THR A 243 -10.35 4.84 -17.59
N ASN A 244 -11.39 5.67 -17.57
CA ASN A 244 -11.87 6.39 -16.41
C ASN A 244 -13.21 5.81 -15.97
N VAL A 245 -13.27 5.25 -14.78
CA VAL A 245 -14.50 4.71 -14.21
C VAL A 245 -15.30 5.86 -13.59
N LEU A 246 -16.54 6.04 -14.00
CA LEU A 246 -17.48 7.03 -13.48
C LEU A 246 -18.30 6.46 -12.33
N ASN A 247 -18.59 5.16 -12.38
CA ASN A 247 -19.36 4.45 -11.36
C ASN A 247 -18.46 3.49 -10.56
N PRO A 248 -17.97 3.87 -9.37
CA PRO A 248 -17.15 3.00 -8.52
C PRO A 248 -17.85 1.68 -8.12
N GLU A 249 -19.18 1.69 -7.97
CA GLU A 249 -19.95 0.48 -7.65
C GLU A 249 -19.83 -0.57 -8.75
N TRP A 250 -19.78 -0.15 -10.01
CA TRP A 250 -19.61 -1.04 -11.16
C TRP A 250 -18.35 -1.91 -11.03
N VAL A 251 -17.20 -1.34 -10.63
CA VAL A 251 -15.95 -2.10 -10.45
C VAL A 251 -16.08 -3.13 -9.33
N THR A 252 -16.68 -2.73 -8.21
CA THR A 252 -16.83 -3.63 -7.06
C THR A 252 -17.82 -4.74 -7.31
N VAL A 253 -18.95 -4.44 -7.91
CA VAL A 253 -19.94 -5.45 -8.29
C VAL A 253 -19.32 -6.46 -9.26
N GLY A 254 -18.50 -6.00 -10.23
CA GLY A 254 -17.79 -6.89 -11.14
C GLY A 254 -16.84 -7.84 -10.42
N ALA A 255 -15.99 -7.31 -9.55
CA ALA A 255 -15.08 -8.14 -8.75
C ALA A 255 -15.87 -9.12 -7.85
N TYR A 256 -16.98 -8.69 -7.25
CA TYR A 256 -17.82 -9.54 -6.41
C TYR A 256 -18.51 -10.66 -7.17
N ARG A 257 -18.93 -10.42 -8.41
CA ARG A 257 -19.51 -11.49 -9.25
C ARG A 257 -18.49 -12.62 -9.44
N VAL A 258 -17.23 -12.29 -9.61
CA VAL A 258 -16.15 -13.27 -9.73
C VAL A 258 -15.87 -13.99 -8.40
N ILE A 259 -15.65 -13.21 -7.32
CA ILE A 259 -15.25 -13.76 -6.01
C ILE A 259 -16.35 -14.61 -5.38
N ASN A 260 -17.64 -14.31 -5.62
CA ASN A 260 -18.79 -15.04 -5.09
C ASN A 260 -19.37 -16.08 -6.06
N ASP A 261 -18.67 -16.41 -7.14
CA ASP A 261 -19.17 -17.43 -8.07
C ASP A 261 -18.97 -18.84 -7.49
N ASN A 262 -20.07 -19.54 -7.23
CA ASN A 262 -20.03 -20.87 -6.61
C ASN A 262 -19.36 -21.91 -7.51
N LEU A 263 -19.54 -21.85 -8.84
CA LEU A 263 -18.92 -22.81 -9.76
C LEU A 263 -17.39 -22.66 -9.78
N LEU A 264 -16.90 -21.41 -9.75
CA LEU A 264 -15.46 -21.16 -9.63
C LEU A 264 -14.89 -21.76 -8.33
N MET A 265 -15.65 -21.69 -7.24
CA MET A 265 -15.19 -22.21 -5.95
C MET A 265 -15.26 -23.74 -5.89
N THR A 266 -16.37 -24.34 -6.30
CA THR A 266 -16.64 -25.77 -6.07
C THR A 266 -16.11 -26.68 -7.17
N GLU A 267 -16.30 -26.31 -8.43
CA GLU A 267 -15.97 -27.14 -9.59
C GLU A 267 -14.63 -26.74 -10.20
N HIS A 268 -14.44 -25.45 -10.49
CA HIS A 268 -13.23 -24.95 -11.14
C HIS A 268 -12.09 -24.66 -10.16
N LYS A 269 -12.34 -24.81 -8.84
CA LYS A 269 -11.31 -24.73 -7.79
C LYS A 269 -10.44 -23.48 -7.88
N GLY A 270 -11.07 -22.32 -8.14
CA GLY A 270 -10.43 -21.03 -8.22
C GLY A 270 -9.83 -20.68 -9.59
N VAL A 271 -10.01 -21.52 -10.62
CA VAL A 271 -9.59 -21.22 -12.00
C VAL A 271 -10.77 -20.63 -12.78
N LEU A 272 -10.67 -19.37 -13.20
CA LEU A 272 -11.62 -18.73 -14.09
C LEU A 272 -11.14 -18.93 -15.53
N HIS A 273 -11.84 -19.78 -16.27
CA HIS A 273 -11.66 -19.87 -17.71
C HIS A 273 -12.31 -18.68 -18.40
N TRP A 274 -11.64 -18.07 -19.37
CA TRP A 274 -12.19 -16.89 -20.06
C TRP A 274 -13.62 -17.12 -20.58
N GLN A 275 -13.92 -18.32 -21.05
CA GLN A 275 -15.24 -18.69 -21.54
C GLN A 275 -16.34 -18.53 -20.47
N ASP A 276 -16.03 -18.72 -19.20
CA ASP A 276 -16.95 -18.53 -18.08
C ASP A 276 -17.25 -17.07 -17.78
N SER A 277 -16.42 -16.14 -18.26
CA SER A 277 -16.60 -14.72 -18.01
C SER A 277 -17.98 -14.23 -18.44
N ALA A 278 -18.46 -14.68 -19.60
CA ALA A 278 -19.80 -14.32 -20.09
C ALA A 278 -20.92 -14.73 -19.11
N ARG A 279 -20.82 -15.91 -18.50
CA ARG A 279 -21.77 -16.42 -17.50
C ARG A 279 -21.69 -15.65 -16.19
N ILE A 280 -20.46 -15.44 -15.69
CA ILE A 280 -20.22 -14.81 -14.38
C ILE A 280 -20.69 -13.36 -14.37
N PHE A 281 -20.47 -12.65 -15.47
CA PHE A 281 -20.82 -11.25 -15.60
C PHE A 281 -22.25 -10.98 -16.08
N GLN A 282 -23.05 -12.02 -16.38
CA GLN A 282 -24.46 -11.86 -16.75
C GLN A 282 -25.30 -11.28 -15.61
N PRO A 283 -26.35 -10.49 -15.92
CA PRO A 283 -27.34 -10.08 -14.95
C PRO A 283 -27.99 -11.29 -14.25
N LYS A 284 -28.09 -11.24 -12.92
CA LYS A 284 -28.71 -12.33 -12.13
C LYS A 284 -30.23 -12.39 -12.29
N SER A 285 -30.86 -11.30 -12.73
CA SER A 285 -32.29 -11.21 -12.97
C SER A 285 -32.59 -10.36 -14.22
N ARG A 286 -33.79 -10.53 -14.81
CA ARG A 286 -34.23 -9.70 -15.94
C ARG A 286 -34.42 -8.21 -15.60
N LYS A 287 -34.43 -7.87 -14.32
CA LYS A 287 -34.53 -6.49 -13.82
C LYS A 287 -33.16 -5.86 -13.54
N ASP A 288 -32.10 -6.67 -13.51
CA ASP A 288 -30.78 -6.18 -13.29
C ASP A 288 -30.22 -5.58 -14.57
N ARG A 289 -29.53 -4.48 -14.46
CA ARG A 289 -28.79 -3.86 -15.57
C ARG A 289 -27.69 -4.81 -16.05
N ASP A 290 -27.49 -4.89 -17.36
CA ASP A 290 -26.31 -5.55 -17.93
C ASP A 290 -25.13 -4.58 -17.87
N ASP A 291 -24.33 -4.70 -16.81
CA ASP A 291 -23.23 -3.79 -16.53
C ASP A 291 -21.95 -4.17 -17.28
N TYR A 292 -21.87 -5.42 -17.84
CA TYR A 292 -20.64 -5.94 -18.47
C TYR A 292 -20.92 -6.57 -19.85
N PRO A 293 -21.54 -5.82 -20.77
CA PRO A 293 -22.02 -6.37 -22.04
C PRO A 293 -20.86 -6.73 -22.99
N THR A 294 -19.72 -6.06 -22.87
CA THR A 294 -18.59 -6.22 -23.78
C THR A 294 -17.45 -7.04 -23.18
N GLU A 295 -16.61 -7.61 -24.04
CA GLU A 295 -15.39 -8.27 -23.61
C GLU A 295 -14.42 -7.29 -22.94
N GLU A 296 -14.35 -6.05 -23.42
CA GLU A 296 -13.51 -5.00 -22.86
C GLU A 296 -13.91 -4.65 -21.43
N SER A 297 -15.20 -4.56 -21.13
CA SER A 297 -15.69 -4.30 -19.76
C SER A 297 -15.29 -5.44 -18.81
N ARG A 298 -15.41 -6.70 -19.24
CA ARG A 298 -15.00 -7.86 -18.46
C ARG A 298 -13.49 -7.95 -18.28
N LYS A 299 -12.71 -7.71 -19.35
CA LYS A 299 -11.25 -7.62 -19.28
C LYS A 299 -10.79 -6.52 -18.33
N PHE A 300 -11.45 -5.38 -18.35
CA PHE A 300 -11.14 -4.27 -17.44
C PHE A 300 -11.29 -4.69 -15.97
N ILE A 301 -12.38 -5.36 -15.60
CA ILE A 301 -12.58 -5.84 -14.22
C ILE A 301 -11.49 -6.84 -13.82
N LEU A 302 -11.16 -7.80 -14.69
CA LEU A 302 -10.11 -8.79 -14.39
C LEU A 302 -8.72 -8.13 -14.27
N ARG A 303 -8.39 -7.15 -15.12
CA ARG A 303 -7.16 -6.35 -15.00
C ARG A 303 -7.11 -5.50 -13.72
N MET A 304 -8.28 -4.99 -13.29
CA MET A 304 -8.40 -4.33 -11.99
C MET A 304 -8.10 -5.31 -10.86
N MET A 305 -8.70 -6.50 -10.88
CA MET A 305 -8.44 -7.54 -9.90
C MET A 305 -6.95 -7.96 -9.89
N GLU A 306 -6.32 -8.02 -11.05
CA GLU A 306 -4.87 -8.31 -11.19
C GLU A 306 -4.01 -7.20 -10.60
N LYS A 307 -4.29 -5.92 -10.90
CA LYS A 307 -3.59 -4.77 -10.32
C LYS A 307 -3.58 -4.81 -8.79
N PHE A 308 -4.68 -5.24 -8.20
CA PHE A 308 -4.85 -5.29 -6.75
C PHE A 308 -4.56 -6.67 -6.14
N GLU A 309 -3.88 -7.52 -6.91
CA GLU A 309 -3.36 -8.81 -6.45
C GLU A 309 -4.47 -9.76 -5.95
N LEU A 310 -5.66 -9.70 -6.56
CA LEU A 310 -6.79 -10.60 -6.30
C LEU A 310 -6.78 -11.83 -7.21
N CYS A 311 -6.18 -11.72 -8.38
CA CYS A 311 -6.00 -12.79 -9.33
C CYS A 311 -4.74 -12.57 -10.16
N PHE A 312 -4.37 -13.58 -10.93
CA PHE A 312 -3.32 -13.44 -11.95
C PHE A 312 -3.66 -14.29 -13.19
N PRO A 313 -3.22 -13.84 -14.39
CA PRO A 313 -3.39 -14.61 -15.59
C PRO A 313 -2.47 -15.84 -15.55
N MET A 314 -3.02 -17.00 -15.91
CA MET A 314 -2.25 -18.23 -16.08
C MET A 314 -1.63 -18.20 -17.48
N GLU A 315 -0.33 -18.51 -17.57
CA GLU A 315 0.32 -18.64 -18.85
C GLU A 315 -0.22 -19.88 -19.59
N ASP A 316 -1.14 -19.66 -20.51
CA ASP A 316 -1.45 -20.64 -21.55
C ASP A 316 -0.90 -20.13 -22.88
N HIS A 317 0.04 -20.87 -23.47
CA HIS A 317 0.70 -20.52 -24.73
C HIS A 317 -0.26 -20.44 -25.92
N ASN A 318 -1.51 -20.86 -25.76
CA ASN A 318 -2.47 -20.93 -26.84
C ASN A 318 -3.43 -19.71 -26.94
N HIS A 319 -3.55 -18.89 -25.88
CA HIS A 319 -4.53 -17.78 -25.83
C HIS A 319 -3.98 -16.53 -25.14
N GLN A 320 -3.00 -15.84 -25.74
CA GLN A 320 -2.41 -14.62 -25.17
C GLN A 320 -3.43 -13.47 -24.94
N ASP A 321 -4.48 -13.40 -25.78
CA ASP A 321 -5.49 -12.33 -25.68
C ASP A 321 -6.58 -12.60 -24.64
N TYR A 322 -6.75 -13.86 -24.23
CA TYR A 322 -7.81 -14.35 -23.35
C TYR A 322 -7.31 -15.37 -22.35
N PRO A 323 -6.42 -14.98 -21.42
CA PRO A 323 -5.85 -15.93 -20.47
C PRO A 323 -6.91 -16.40 -19.47
N ASP A 324 -6.73 -17.61 -18.96
CA ASP A 324 -7.41 -18.06 -17.76
C ASP A 324 -6.81 -17.36 -16.54
N TYR A 325 -7.61 -17.16 -15.50
CA TYR A 325 -7.18 -16.48 -14.28
C TYR A 325 -7.24 -17.41 -13.07
N LEU A 326 -6.21 -17.39 -12.24
CA LEU A 326 -6.25 -18.02 -10.92
C LEU A 326 -6.66 -17.00 -9.87
N ILE A 327 -7.63 -17.37 -9.03
CA ILE A 327 -8.16 -16.53 -7.93
C ILE A 327 -7.87 -17.25 -6.62
N PRO A 328 -6.79 -16.87 -5.90
CA PRO A 328 -6.31 -17.61 -4.72
C PRO A 328 -7.35 -17.76 -3.61
N ASP A 329 -8.20 -16.77 -3.39
CA ASP A 329 -9.22 -16.81 -2.35
C ASP A 329 -10.33 -17.84 -2.61
N LEU A 330 -10.48 -18.31 -3.84
CA LEU A 330 -11.43 -19.35 -4.24
C LEU A 330 -10.81 -20.75 -4.29
N LEU A 331 -9.51 -20.89 -4.03
CA LEU A 331 -8.84 -22.19 -4.01
C LEU A 331 -9.41 -23.10 -2.90
N PRO A 332 -9.35 -24.42 -3.09
CA PRO A 332 -9.66 -25.37 -2.03
C PRO A 332 -8.85 -25.13 -0.77
N LYS A 333 -9.45 -25.38 0.39
CA LYS A 333 -8.75 -25.24 1.68
C LYS A 333 -7.77 -26.39 1.91
N GLU A 334 -8.08 -27.57 1.38
CA GLU A 334 -7.32 -28.78 1.62
C GLU A 334 -5.96 -28.72 0.91
N GLU A 335 -4.90 -28.93 1.71
CA GLU A 335 -3.55 -29.12 1.18
C GLU A 335 -3.52 -30.39 0.32
N PRO A 336 -3.01 -30.35 -0.92
CA PRO A 336 -2.81 -31.55 -1.73
C PRO A 336 -1.72 -32.44 -1.10
N ASP A 337 -1.75 -33.73 -1.40
CA ASP A 337 -0.62 -34.59 -1.03
C ASP A 337 0.63 -34.15 -1.79
N THR A 338 1.56 -33.57 -1.05
CA THR A 338 2.81 -33.01 -1.58
C THR A 338 4.02 -33.91 -1.33
N GLY A 339 3.78 -35.12 -0.77
CA GLY A 339 4.83 -36.04 -0.36
C GLY A 339 5.63 -35.54 0.88
N GLU A 340 6.67 -36.30 1.20
CA GLU A 340 7.55 -35.97 2.32
C GLU A 340 8.59 -34.88 1.96
N TRP A 341 8.75 -33.92 2.84
CA TRP A 341 9.74 -32.84 2.73
C TRP A 341 10.89 -33.09 3.70
N LYS A 342 11.87 -33.92 3.25
CA LYS A 342 13.06 -34.28 4.04
C LYS A 342 14.25 -33.39 3.66
N GLU A 343 15.21 -33.23 4.59
CA GLU A 343 16.45 -32.46 4.39
C GLU A 343 16.23 -31.06 3.81
N CYS A 344 15.23 -30.35 4.32
CA CYS A 344 14.88 -29.01 3.86
C CYS A 344 15.64 -27.93 4.63
N LEU A 345 15.89 -26.80 3.97
CA LEU A 345 16.08 -25.53 4.62
C LEU A 345 14.69 -25.04 5.09
N ASN A 346 14.55 -24.85 6.40
CA ASN A 346 13.30 -24.45 7.01
C ASN A 346 13.39 -23.03 7.56
N PHE A 347 12.37 -22.23 7.28
CA PHE A 347 12.27 -20.85 7.71
C PHE A 347 10.83 -20.52 8.03
N GLU A 348 10.56 -19.60 8.99
CA GLU A 348 9.23 -19.25 9.43
C GLU A 348 9.07 -17.74 9.58
N TYR A 349 7.84 -17.25 9.35
CA TYR A 349 7.38 -15.95 9.80
C TYR A 349 6.39 -16.14 10.93
N HIS A 350 6.59 -15.47 12.07
CA HIS A 350 5.66 -15.46 13.19
C HIS A 350 5.01 -14.09 13.32
N TYR A 351 3.68 -14.05 13.38
CA TYR A 351 2.90 -12.82 13.50
C TYR A 351 2.35 -12.70 14.91
N ASP A 352 2.63 -11.63 15.62
CA ASP A 352 2.24 -11.45 17.02
C ASP A 352 0.72 -11.43 17.22
N LYS A 353 0.02 -10.62 16.41
CA LYS A 353 -1.42 -10.37 16.60
C LYS A 353 -2.28 -11.17 15.64
N VAL A 354 -2.12 -10.97 14.35
CA VAL A 354 -2.93 -11.60 13.29
C VAL A 354 -2.07 -11.87 12.07
N LEU A 355 -2.26 -13.02 11.43
CA LEU A 355 -1.82 -13.28 10.06
C LEU A 355 -3.03 -13.03 9.13
N PRO A 356 -3.05 -11.93 8.36
CA PRO A 356 -4.13 -11.69 7.40
C PRO A 356 -4.16 -12.75 6.29
N ASN A 357 -5.35 -13.24 5.94
CA ASN A 357 -5.52 -14.20 4.83
C ASN A 357 -4.93 -13.68 3.51
N SER A 358 -5.03 -12.36 3.29
CA SER A 358 -4.50 -11.72 2.09
C SER A 358 -2.99 -11.84 1.91
N VAL A 359 -2.22 -12.12 2.97
CA VAL A 359 -0.76 -12.27 2.86
C VAL A 359 -0.42 -13.47 1.97
N ILE A 360 -1.01 -14.62 2.24
CA ILE A 360 -0.73 -15.84 1.45
C ILE A 360 -1.36 -15.76 0.06
N SER A 361 -2.56 -15.18 -0.09
CA SER A 361 -3.19 -14.99 -1.39
C SER A 361 -2.34 -14.08 -2.29
N ARG A 362 -1.84 -12.97 -1.77
CA ARG A 362 -0.93 -12.05 -2.48
C ARG A 362 0.41 -12.70 -2.79
N PHE A 363 0.92 -13.55 -1.88
CA PHE A 363 2.14 -14.30 -2.12
C PHE A 363 1.99 -15.26 -3.31
N ILE A 364 0.86 -15.98 -3.40
CA ILE A 364 0.57 -16.87 -4.54
C ILE A 364 0.52 -16.06 -5.83
N VAL A 365 -0.14 -14.90 -5.84
CA VAL A 365 -0.21 -14.00 -7.00
C VAL A 365 1.17 -13.52 -7.41
N LYS A 366 1.96 -12.97 -6.48
CA LYS A 366 3.29 -12.41 -6.78
C LYS A 366 4.33 -13.46 -7.20
N SER A 367 4.14 -14.71 -6.78
CA SER A 367 5.04 -15.82 -7.08
C SER A 367 4.54 -16.71 -8.22
N HIS A 368 3.55 -16.27 -9.00
CA HIS A 368 2.89 -17.12 -10.02
C HIS A 368 3.88 -17.72 -11.04
N ASP A 369 4.90 -16.95 -11.46
CA ASP A 369 5.94 -17.42 -12.39
C ASP A 369 6.78 -18.58 -11.86
N LEU A 370 6.81 -18.74 -10.53
CA LEU A 370 7.57 -19.79 -9.83
C LEU A 370 6.70 -20.97 -9.40
N ILE A 371 5.38 -20.95 -9.64
CA ILE A 371 4.51 -22.06 -9.26
C ILE A 371 4.98 -23.35 -9.96
N ALA A 372 5.22 -24.40 -9.18
CA ALA A 372 5.71 -25.66 -9.69
C ALA A 372 4.69 -26.30 -10.65
N ARG A 373 5.11 -26.58 -11.86
CA ARG A 373 4.30 -27.26 -12.89
C ARG A 373 4.48 -28.78 -12.73
N THR A 374 3.44 -29.44 -12.24
CA THR A 374 3.41 -30.87 -11.98
C THR A 374 2.10 -31.46 -12.51
N ASN A 375 1.99 -32.80 -12.49
CA ASN A 375 0.76 -33.51 -12.83
C ASN A 375 -0.30 -33.51 -11.70
N TYR A 376 0.00 -32.87 -10.57
CA TYR A 376 -0.92 -32.66 -9.44
C TYR A 376 -0.96 -31.18 -9.08
N ARG A 377 -2.03 -30.78 -8.34
CA ARG A 377 -2.21 -29.39 -7.91
C ARG A 377 -1.12 -28.99 -6.92
N THR A 378 -0.46 -27.86 -7.19
CA THR A 378 0.65 -27.31 -6.39
C THR A 378 0.30 -26.05 -5.62
N TYR A 379 -0.97 -25.68 -5.58
CA TYR A 379 -1.49 -24.52 -4.87
C TYR A 379 -2.84 -24.83 -4.22
N TRP A 380 -3.07 -24.22 -3.06
CA TRP A 380 -4.32 -24.29 -2.30
C TRP A 380 -4.49 -22.97 -1.53
N ARG A 381 -5.65 -22.75 -0.88
CA ARG A 381 -5.99 -21.46 -0.29
C ARG A 381 -4.95 -20.91 0.69
N THR A 382 -4.28 -21.78 1.43
CA THR A 382 -3.30 -21.41 2.45
C THR A 382 -1.86 -21.75 2.08
N GLY A 383 -1.58 -22.09 0.81
CA GLY A 383 -0.20 -22.39 0.44
C GLY A 383 0.03 -22.70 -1.02
N VAL A 384 1.32 -22.83 -1.36
CA VAL A 384 1.81 -23.06 -2.72
C VAL A 384 3.13 -23.81 -2.72
N ILE A 385 3.36 -24.57 -3.77
CA ILE A 385 4.67 -25.16 -4.07
C ILE A 385 5.28 -24.38 -5.24
N LEU A 386 6.45 -23.85 -5.01
CA LEU A 386 7.26 -23.14 -5.99
C LEU A 386 8.40 -24.04 -6.48
N ALA A 387 8.90 -23.76 -7.67
CA ALA A 387 10.10 -24.40 -8.22
C ALA A 387 10.95 -23.36 -8.98
N ASN A 388 12.26 -23.50 -8.91
CA ASN A 388 13.17 -22.68 -9.69
C ASN A 388 13.94 -23.50 -10.74
N LYS A 389 14.66 -22.82 -11.62
CA LYS A 389 15.45 -23.45 -12.70
C LYS A 389 16.67 -24.23 -12.18
N GLU A 390 17.05 -24.02 -10.92
CA GLU A 390 18.22 -24.64 -10.28
C GLU A 390 17.88 -25.97 -9.60
N GLY A 391 16.64 -26.46 -9.76
CA GLY A 391 16.17 -27.73 -9.23
C GLY A 391 15.71 -27.69 -7.77
N ASN A 392 15.51 -26.51 -7.21
CA ASN A 392 14.92 -26.36 -5.87
C ASN A 392 13.39 -26.29 -5.96
N LYS A 393 12.74 -26.84 -4.93
CA LYS A 393 11.30 -26.68 -4.68
C LYS A 393 11.10 -26.07 -3.31
N ALA A 394 10.12 -25.18 -3.19
CA ALA A 394 9.74 -24.58 -1.92
C ALA A 394 8.25 -24.82 -1.66
N LYS A 395 7.91 -25.32 -0.48
CA LYS A 395 6.55 -25.35 0.04
C LYS A 395 6.39 -24.18 0.99
N VAL A 396 5.47 -23.27 0.66
CA VAL A 396 5.10 -22.13 1.47
C VAL A 396 3.68 -22.34 1.94
N LYS A 397 3.46 -22.37 3.27
CA LYS A 397 2.17 -22.63 3.88
C LYS A 397 1.90 -21.67 5.02
N ALA A 398 0.72 -21.05 5.02
CA ALA A 398 0.21 -20.26 6.11
C ALA A 398 -0.64 -21.13 7.06
N ASP A 399 -0.41 -20.97 8.36
CA ASP A 399 -1.26 -21.44 9.43
C ASP A 399 -1.86 -20.23 10.14
N LEU A 400 -3.15 -20.00 9.93
CA LEU A 400 -3.84 -18.81 10.43
C LEU A 400 -4.12 -18.89 11.95
N GLU A 401 -4.26 -20.11 12.50
CA GLU A 401 -4.49 -20.34 13.92
C GLU A 401 -3.18 -20.14 14.70
N GLU A 402 -2.08 -20.71 14.22
CA GLU A 402 -0.76 -20.49 14.79
C GLU A 402 -0.17 -19.11 14.43
N LYS A 403 -0.78 -18.37 13.50
CA LYS A 403 -0.31 -17.07 12.99
C LYS A 403 1.11 -17.16 12.42
N LYS A 404 1.38 -18.20 11.64
CA LYS A 404 2.71 -18.51 11.09
C LYS A 404 2.66 -18.77 9.60
N ILE A 405 3.78 -18.48 8.94
CA ILE A 405 4.05 -18.97 7.59
C ILE A 405 5.27 -19.88 7.66
N PHE A 406 5.11 -21.09 7.18
CA PHE A 406 6.16 -22.09 7.08
C PHE A 406 6.72 -22.12 5.66
N ILE A 407 8.05 -22.15 5.55
CA ILE A 407 8.78 -22.24 4.29
C ILE A 407 9.74 -23.42 4.38
N HIS A 408 9.54 -24.41 3.51
CA HIS A 408 10.39 -25.61 3.42
C HIS A 408 11.02 -25.65 2.02
N ILE A 409 12.35 -25.60 1.92
CA ILE A 409 13.05 -25.60 0.64
C ILE A 409 13.89 -26.86 0.52
N SER A 410 13.57 -27.69 -0.47
CA SER A 410 14.29 -28.92 -0.84
C SER A 410 15.05 -28.74 -2.16
N GLY A 411 15.86 -29.73 -2.53
CA GLY A 411 16.60 -29.75 -3.79
C GLY A 411 18.08 -29.43 -3.62
N ASN A 412 18.68 -28.70 -4.56
CA ASN A 412 20.11 -28.41 -4.62
C ASN A 412 20.57 -27.55 -3.44
N SER A 413 21.33 -28.13 -2.49
CA SER A 413 21.74 -27.50 -1.24
C SER A 413 22.46 -26.15 -1.43
N PRO A 414 23.43 -25.96 -2.35
CA PRO A 414 24.12 -24.70 -2.57
C PRO A 414 23.22 -23.53 -2.98
N THR A 415 22.07 -23.79 -3.61
CA THR A 415 21.19 -22.75 -4.17
C THR A 415 19.90 -22.55 -3.38
N ARG A 416 19.64 -23.34 -2.33
CA ARG A 416 18.45 -23.19 -1.46
C ARG A 416 18.34 -21.81 -0.85
N ARG A 417 19.48 -21.26 -0.40
CA ARG A 417 19.56 -19.92 0.21
C ARG A 417 19.15 -18.82 -0.78
N SER A 418 19.63 -18.89 -2.02
CA SER A 418 19.25 -17.93 -3.05
C SER A 418 17.74 -17.99 -3.34
N PHE A 419 17.16 -19.20 -3.30
CA PHE A 419 15.71 -19.35 -3.47
C PHE A 419 14.93 -18.81 -2.27
N LEU A 420 15.42 -19.02 -1.03
CA LEU A 420 14.85 -18.40 0.17
C LEU A 420 14.89 -16.86 0.07
N SER A 421 15.99 -16.28 -0.42
CA SER A 421 16.10 -14.83 -0.59
C SER A 421 15.04 -14.26 -1.54
N ILE A 422 14.72 -14.95 -2.65
CA ILE A 422 13.63 -14.56 -3.55
C ILE A 422 12.28 -14.59 -2.83
N ILE A 423 12.02 -15.66 -2.06
CA ILE A 423 10.78 -15.82 -1.29
C ILE A 423 10.66 -14.73 -0.23
N ARG A 424 11.72 -14.45 0.55
CA ARG A 424 11.77 -13.39 1.55
C ARG A 424 11.49 -12.03 0.92
N HIS A 425 12.18 -11.68 -0.17
CA HIS A 425 11.95 -10.43 -0.89
C HIS A 425 10.48 -10.25 -1.33
N THR A 426 9.83 -11.34 -1.79
CA THR A 426 8.39 -11.29 -2.13
C THR A 426 7.53 -11.00 -0.89
N PHE A 427 7.84 -11.62 0.26
CA PHE A 427 7.16 -11.32 1.51
C PHE A 427 7.42 -9.90 1.99
N ASP A 428 8.64 -9.37 1.88
CA ASP A 428 8.98 -7.98 2.23
C ASP A 428 8.07 -6.99 1.48
N GLN A 429 7.89 -7.18 0.16
CA GLN A 429 6.98 -6.35 -0.63
C GLN A 429 5.51 -6.46 -0.18
N ILE A 430 5.10 -7.62 0.33
CA ILE A 430 3.74 -7.84 0.83
C ILE A 430 3.57 -7.20 2.21
N HIS A 431 4.59 -7.31 3.07
CA HIS A 431 4.59 -6.78 4.43
C HIS A 431 4.69 -5.25 4.46
N ASP A 432 5.40 -4.64 3.49
CA ASP A 432 5.54 -3.18 3.37
C ASP A 432 4.17 -2.47 3.29
N ARG A 433 3.21 -3.10 2.66
CA ARG A 433 1.80 -2.65 2.64
C ARG A 433 0.91 -3.76 3.22
N PRO A 434 0.52 -3.75 4.43
CA PRO A 434 0.15 -2.77 5.46
C PRO A 434 1.17 -2.65 6.62
N LYS A 435 2.45 -2.51 6.36
CA LYS A 435 3.50 -2.36 7.38
C LYS A 435 3.48 -3.47 8.45
N LEU A 436 3.38 -4.71 7.99
CA LEU A 436 3.48 -5.88 8.87
C LEU A 436 4.94 -6.12 9.23
N THR A 437 5.19 -6.41 10.48
CA THR A 437 6.53 -6.72 11.00
C THR A 437 6.53 -8.09 11.67
N PRO A 438 6.47 -9.19 10.90
CA PRO A 438 6.57 -10.53 11.48
C PRO A 438 7.98 -10.79 12.00
N ASP A 439 8.10 -11.63 13.03
CA ASP A 439 9.38 -12.14 13.48
C ASP A 439 9.86 -13.23 12.51
N GLU A 440 10.95 -12.97 11.82
CA GLU A 440 11.64 -13.93 10.96
C GLU A 440 12.38 -14.95 11.81
N ARG A 441 12.22 -16.24 11.53
CA ARG A 441 12.79 -17.29 12.38
C ARG A 441 13.49 -18.38 11.58
N VAL A 442 14.65 -18.76 12.07
CA VAL A 442 15.47 -19.85 11.53
C VAL A 442 15.19 -21.12 12.32
N CYS A 443 14.74 -22.17 11.65
CA CYS A 443 14.49 -23.46 12.28
C CYS A 443 15.81 -24.21 12.58
N LEU A 444 15.80 -24.97 13.66
CA LEU A 444 16.98 -25.76 14.06
C LEU A 444 17.10 -27.01 13.16
N PRO A 445 18.33 -27.37 12.72
CA PRO A 445 18.54 -28.47 11.76
C PRO A 445 18.07 -29.85 12.25
N ASP A 446 18.27 -30.14 13.53
CA ASP A 446 17.88 -31.41 14.17
C ASP A 446 16.52 -31.38 14.85
N GLN A 447 15.95 -30.20 15.06
CA GLN A 447 14.66 -29.96 15.68
C GLN A 447 13.82 -28.94 14.87
N PRO A 448 13.32 -29.28 13.70
CA PRO A 448 12.67 -28.34 12.78
C PRO A 448 11.39 -27.69 13.33
N LYS A 449 10.84 -28.18 14.43
CA LYS A 449 9.72 -27.57 15.17
C LYS A 449 10.16 -26.45 16.12
N GLN A 450 11.47 -26.27 16.32
CA GLN A 450 12.06 -25.22 17.13
C GLN A 450 12.75 -24.22 16.23
N SER A 451 12.59 -22.94 16.51
CA SER A 451 13.19 -21.88 15.71
C SER A 451 13.72 -20.75 16.60
N VAL A 452 14.65 -19.99 16.08
CA VAL A 452 15.27 -18.82 16.73
C VAL A 452 15.02 -17.60 15.86
N SER A 453 14.73 -16.45 16.49
CA SER A 453 14.57 -15.18 15.78
C SER A 453 15.84 -14.86 14.98
N TYR A 454 15.67 -14.52 13.71
CA TYR A 454 16.75 -14.13 12.81
C TYR A 454 17.44 -12.85 13.29
N ASP A 455 16.67 -11.86 13.73
CA ASP A 455 17.20 -10.62 14.30
C ASP A 455 18.01 -10.86 15.58
N HIS A 456 17.55 -11.78 16.43
CA HIS A 456 18.30 -12.16 17.62
C HIS A 456 19.64 -12.84 17.28
N LEU A 457 19.66 -13.68 16.25
CA LEU A 457 20.91 -14.30 15.78
C LEU A 457 21.87 -13.26 15.20
N LEU A 458 21.38 -12.27 14.46
CA LEU A 458 22.18 -11.15 13.95
C LEU A 458 22.76 -10.33 15.10
N TYR A 459 21.98 -10.05 16.14
CA TYR A 459 22.44 -9.35 17.34
C TYR A 459 23.57 -10.12 18.02
N LEU A 460 23.41 -11.42 18.25
CA LEU A 460 24.45 -12.26 18.87
C LEU A 460 25.72 -12.35 18.01
N GLU A 461 25.59 -12.42 16.66
CA GLU A 461 26.74 -12.39 15.75
C GLU A 461 27.51 -11.06 15.88
N SER A 462 26.78 -9.93 16.03
CA SER A 462 27.42 -8.59 16.22
C SER A 462 28.13 -8.43 17.53
N GLU A 463 27.68 -9.08 18.61
CA GLU A 463 28.33 -9.13 19.92
C GLU A 463 29.52 -10.11 19.95
N GLY A 464 29.75 -10.86 18.86
CA GLY A 464 30.84 -11.83 18.75
C GLY A 464 30.55 -13.19 19.37
N GLU A 465 29.31 -13.47 19.73
CA GLU A 465 28.90 -14.77 20.25
C GLU A 465 29.03 -15.85 19.15
N ILE A 466 29.50 -17.04 19.56
CA ILE A 466 29.72 -18.15 18.62
C ILE A 466 28.55 -19.11 18.58
N SER A 467 27.82 -19.25 19.69
CA SER A 467 26.74 -20.24 19.82
C SER A 467 25.57 -19.70 20.62
N VAL A 468 24.37 -20.16 20.24
CA VAL A 468 23.12 -19.88 20.93
C VAL A 468 22.52 -21.16 21.51
N ARG A 469 21.88 -21.04 22.67
CA ARG A 469 21.03 -22.09 23.24
C ARG A 469 19.58 -21.62 23.23
N PRO A 470 18.77 -22.05 22.27
CA PRO A 470 17.38 -21.66 22.23
C PRO A 470 16.59 -22.13 23.44
N GLU A 471 15.55 -21.40 23.84
CA GLU A 471 14.64 -21.82 24.89
C GLU A 471 14.06 -23.20 24.59
N LYS A 472 13.85 -24.00 25.65
CA LYS A 472 13.29 -25.35 25.56
C LYS A 472 14.13 -26.36 24.76
N THR A 473 15.40 -26.05 24.48
CA THR A 473 16.34 -26.99 23.84
C THR A 473 17.53 -27.30 24.76
N THR A 474 18.11 -28.49 24.62
CA THR A 474 19.34 -28.87 25.35
C THR A 474 20.60 -28.62 24.52
N GLY A 475 20.46 -28.41 23.22
CA GLY A 475 21.55 -28.24 22.28
C GLY A 475 22.14 -26.82 22.26
N LYS A 476 23.42 -26.71 21.92
CA LYS A 476 24.05 -25.47 21.50
C LYS A 476 24.22 -25.49 19.99
N TYR A 477 23.87 -24.40 19.33
CA TYR A 477 23.91 -24.27 17.88
C TYR A 477 24.87 -23.16 17.47
N ASN A 478 25.64 -23.39 16.42
CA ASN A 478 26.55 -22.37 15.89
C ASN A 478 25.73 -21.27 15.18
N ILE A 479 25.90 -20.04 15.65
CA ILE A 479 25.16 -18.85 15.13
C ILE A 479 25.45 -18.64 13.64
N ARG A 480 26.71 -18.77 13.22
CA ARG A 480 27.10 -18.57 11.82
C ARG A 480 26.50 -19.62 10.90
N GLU A 481 26.48 -20.88 11.31
CA GLU A 481 25.90 -21.96 10.52
C GLU A 481 24.39 -21.73 10.31
N LEU A 482 23.67 -21.28 11.35
CA LEU A 482 22.26 -20.95 11.25
C LEU A 482 22.03 -19.76 10.30
N LEU A 483 22.79 -18.68 10.46
CA LEU A 483 22.69 -17.48 9.63
C LEU A 483 23.09 -17.72 8.18
N ASP A 484 24.19 -18.45 7.95
CA ASP A 484 24.70 -18.77 6.60
C ASP A 484 23.75 -19.67 5.81
N GLY A 485 22.84 -20.39 6.49
CA GLY A 485 21.72 -21.09 5.88
C GLY A 485 20.68 -20.14 5.27
N VAL A 486 20.52 -18.95 5.80
CA VAL A 486 19.53 -17.96 5.40
C VAL A 486 20.09 -16.91 4.45
N GLU A 487 21.25 -16.33 4.79
CA GLU A 487 21.86 -15.23 4.04
C GLU A 487 23.39 -15.30 4.05
N ASP A 488 24.01 -14.87 2.93
CA ASP A 488 25.46 -14.82 2.82
C ASP A 488 26.06 -13.79 3.79
N ARG A 489 27.16 -14.15 4.47
CA ARG A 489 27.84 -13.27 5.40
C ARG A 489 28.24 -11.92 4.79
N ARG A 490 28.63 -11.92 3.49
CA ARG A 490 28.99 -10.67 2.80
C ARG A 490 27.79 -9.74 2.60
N SER A 491 26.61 -10.30 2.40
CA SER A 491 25.36 -9.52 2.31
C SER A 491 24.99 -8.95 3.68
N ARG A 492 25.06 -9.76 4.74
CA ARG A 492 24.79 -9.31 6.12
C ARG A 492 25.68 -8.17 6.59
N LEU A 493 26.96 -8.16 6.17
CA LEU A 493 27.93 -7.11 6.54
C LEU A 493 27.79 -5.83 5.70
N LYS A 494 27.10 -5.89 4.56
CA LYS A 494 26.83 -4.71 3.70
C LYS A 494 25.57 -3.95 4.12
N ASP A 495 24.56 -4.65 4.59
CA ASP A 495 23.36 -4.04 5.17
C ASP A 495 23.74 -3.57 6.58
N ASP A 496 24.08 -2.29 6.70
CA ASP A 496 24.59 -1.72 7.94
C ASP A 496 23.56 -1.97 9.06
N PHE A 497 23.93 -2.88 9.96
CA PHE A 497 23.12 -3.30 11.11
C PHE A 497 22.65 -2.11 11.96
N ARG A 498 23.35 -0.97 11.86
CA ARG A 498 23.02 0.29 12.52
C ARG A 498 21.74 0.94 12.00
N GLU A 499 21.36 0.78 10.74
CA GLU A 499 20.14 1.40 10.19
C GLU A 499 18.88 0.65 10.60
N ARG A 500 18.90 -0.68 10.65
CA ARG A 500 17.73 -1.48 11.11
C ARG A 500 17.50 -1.40 12.63
N TYR A 501 18.55 -1.23 13.41
CA TYR A 501 18.46 -1.21 14.88
C TYR A 501 18.24 0.19 15.47
N ASN A 502 18.57 1.25 14.75
CA ASN A 502 18.37 2.64 15.17
C ASN A 502 16.98 3.20 14.84
N GLN A 503 16.10 2.43 14.23
CA GLN A 503 14.68 2.80 14.22
C GLN A 503 14.09 2.45 15.59
N PRO A 504 13.58 3.42 16.37
CA PRO A 504 12.98 3.15 17.67
C PRO A 504 11.73 2.28 17.46
N ASN A 505 11.82 1.00 17.85
CA ASN A 505 10.65 0.14 17.97
C ASN A 505 9.93 0.51 19.29
N PRO A 506 8.77 1.16 19.25
CA PRO A 506 8.08 1.65 20.45
C PRO A 506 7.57 0.53 21.37
N ASP A 507 7.57 -0.73 20.92
CA ASP A 507 6.96 -1.86 21.65
C ASP A 507 7.98 -2.73 22.46
N ARG A 508 9.28 -2.37 22.50
CA ARG A 508 10.26 -3.07 23.34
C ARG A 508 10.58 -2.29 24.61
N ALA A 509 9.75 -2.42 25.62
CA ALA A 509 10.14 -2.06 26.99
C ALA A 509 11.15 -3.09 27.52
N MET A 510 12.44 -2.75 27.53
CA MET A 510 13.46 -3.46 28.28
C MET A 510 13.36 -3.13 29.77
N PRO A 511 13.61 -4.08 30.70
CA PRO A 511 13.73 -3.77 32.12
C PRO A 511 14.89 -2.80 32.34
N GLN A 512 14.63 -1.67 32.98
CA GLN A 512 15.65 -0.66 33.30
C GLN A 512 16.57 -1.18 34.39
N GLU A 513 17.86 -1.34 34.09
CA GLU A 513 18.91 -1.34 35.11
C GLU A 513 19.18 0.10 35.59
N PRO A 514 19.51 0.29 36.89
CA PRO A 514 19.73 1.63 37.46
C PRO A 514 20.98 2.28 36.89
N THR A 515 20.82 3.46 36.31
CA THR A 515 21.88 4.28 35.71
C THR A 515 22.79 4.91 36.77
N PRO A 516 24.12 4.92 36.59
CA PRO A 516 25.03 5.79 37.34
C PRO A 516 24.95 7.25 36.87
N PRO A 517 25.23 8.24 37.72
CA PRO A 517 24.99 9.65 37.43
C PRO A 517 25.89 10.19 36.32
N THR A 518 25.25 10.88 35.38
CA THR A 518 25.84 11.49 34.18
C THR A 518 26.73 12.70 34.50
N PRO A 519 27.90 12.86 33.88
CA PRO A 519 28.61 14.13 33.84
C PRO A 519 28.00 15.06 32.78
N SER A 520 27.93 16.35 33.11
CA SER A 520 27.36 17.43 32.30
C SER A 520 27.94 17.52 30.87
N PRO A 521 27.10 17.84 29.84
CA PRO A 521 27.52 17.84 28.45
C PRO A 521 28.39 19.05 28.12
N LYS A 522 29.51 18.79 27.41
CA LYS A 522 30.28 19.83 26.73
C LYS A 522 29.53 20.31 25.48
N PRO A 523 29.55 21.61 25.15
CA PRO A 523 28.86 22.13 23.98
C PRO A 523 29.45 21.58 22.67
N PRO A 524 28.62 21.31 21.64
CA PRO A 524 29.08 20.75 20.38
C PRO A 524 29.94 21.77 19.61
N LYS A 525 31.04 21.32 19.05
CA LYS A 525 31.86 22.12 18.11
C LYS A 525 31.05 22.29 16.82
N ARG A 526 30.64 23.50 16.51
CA ARG A 526 30.04 23.87 15.25
C ARG A 526 31.03 23.69 14.10
N ASN A 527 30.65 22.93 13.10
CA ASN A 527 31.38 22.77 11.85
C ASN A 527 31.20 24.09 11.04
N PRO A 528 32.25 24.81 10.65
CA PRO A 528 32.12 26.13 10.01
C PRO A 528 31.53 26.08 8.58
N TRP A 529 31.30 24.90 8.03
CA TRP A 529 30.84 24.68 6.66
C TRP A 529 29.31 24.64 6.47
N THR A 530 28.51 24.76 7.54
CA THR A 530 27.03 24.64 7.49
C THR A 530 26.29 25.94 7.73
N SER A 531 26.93 27.13 7.66
CA SER A 531 26.24 28.41 7.86
C SER A 531 25.72 28.95 6.51
N GLY A 532 24.44 29.32 6.45
CA GLY A 532 23.80 29.93 5.28
C GLY A 532 24.52 31.15 4.67
N SER A 533 25.41 31.79 5.46
CA SER A 533 26.27 32.89 5.01
C SER A 533 27.34 32.47 3.98
N PHE A 534 27.83 31.22 4.04
CA PHE A 534 28.80 30.72 3.08
C PHE A 534 28.16 30.47 1.71
N TYR A 535 26.91 30.00 1.68
CA TYR A 535 26.16 29.80 0.43
C TYR A 535 25.84 31.11 -0.27
N LEU A 536 25.46 32.16 0.48
CA LEU A 536 25.23 33.48 -0.09
C LEU A 536 26.54 34.09 -0.64
N PHE A 537 27.68 33.87 0.00
CA PHE A 537 29.00 34.31 -0.48
C PHE A 537 29.43 33.55 -1.75
N ALA A 538 29.23 32.23 -1.81
CA ALA A 538 29.53 31.41 -2.98
C ALA A 538 28.64 31.78 -4.19
N LEU A 539 27.37 32.09 -3.96
CA LEU A 539 26.44 32.55 -5.00
C LEU A 539 26.82 33.94 -5.54
N ALA A 540 27.21 34.87 -4.64
CA ALA A 540 27.63 36.21 -5.03
C ALA A 540 28.96 36.23 -5.79
N VAL A 541 29.94 35.40 -5.42
CA VAL A 541 31.21 35.25 -6.12
C VAL A 541 31.00 34.55 -7.48
N GLY A 542 30.11 33.54 -7.54
CA GLY A 542 29.74 32.84 -8.75
C GLY A 542 29.08 33.76 -9.79
N THR A 543 28.11 34.59 -9.36
CA THR A 543 27.42 35.54 -10.26
C THR A 543 28.33 36.68 -10.75
N ALA A 544 29.21 37.23 -9.88
CA ALA A 544 30.19 38.23 -10.29
C ALA A 544 31.21 37.65 -11.29
N GLY A 545 31.69 36.41 -11.05
CA GLY A 545 32.58 35.71 -11.99
C GLY A 545 31.92 35.46 -13.36
N CYS A 546 30.64 35.13 -13.39
CA CYS A 546 29.86 34.94 -14.63
C CYS A 546 29.71 36.22 -15.44
N VAL A 547 29.44 37.36 -14.81
CA VAL A 547 29.31 38.67 -15.49
C VAL A 547 30.65 39.11 -16.07
N ILE A 548 31.77 38.91 -15.39
CA ILE A 548 33.12 39.22 -15.87
C ILE A 548 33.47 38.29 -17.06
N ALA A 549 33.14 37.00 -17.00
CA ALA A 549 33.43 36.04 -18.05
C ALA A 549 32.66 36.35 -19.33
N ILE A 550 31.38 36.77 -19.25
CA ILE A 550 30.55 37.09 -20.41
C ILE A 550 31.06 38.36 -21.11
N ASN A 551 31.53 39.36 -20.35
CA ASN A 551 32.03 40.63 -20.92
C ASN A 551 33.45 40.53 -21.50
N SER A 552 34.19 39.46 -21.21
CA SER A 552 35.59 39.26 -21.65
C SER A 552 35.75 38.34 -22.86
N VAL A 553 34.63 37.78 -23.38
CA VAL A 553 34.66 36.79 -24.46
C VAL A 553 34.09 37.40 -25.76
N PRO A 554 34.70 37.11 -26.94
CA PRO A 554 34.14 37.54 -28.22
C PRO A 554 32.69 37.06 -28.42
N PRO A 555 31.81 37.87 -29.04
CA PRO A 555 30.36 37.61 -29.13
C PRO A 555 29.99 36.23 -29.68
N ILE A 556 30.84 35.64 -30.50
CA ILE A 556 30.63 34.35 -31.17
C ILE A 556 30.69 33.16 -30.15
N PHE A 557 31.37 33.35 -29.00
CA PHE A 557 31.52 32.31 -27.98
C PHE A 557 30.59 32.51 -26.77
N VAL A 558 29.82 33.59 -26.70
CA VAL A 558 28.87 33.89 -25.62
C VAL A 558 27.86 32.75 -25.42
N PRO A 559 27.26 32.13 -26.43
CA PRO A 559 26.36 31.00 -26.25
C PRO A 559 27.03 29.78 -25.59
N VAL A 560 28.30 29.53 -25.91
CA VAL A 560 29.05 28.38 -25.32
C VAL A 560 29.33 28.62 -23.85
N VAL A 561 29.64 29.84 -23.45
CA VAL A 561 29.88 30.25 -22.07
C VAL A 561 28.57 30.14 -21.26
N ILE A 562 27.45 30.58 -21.82
CA ILE A 562 26.12 30.46 -21.18
C ILE A 562 25.75 29.00 -20.97
N ILE A 563 25.96 28.14 -21.96
CA ILE A 563 25.68 26.68 -21.80
C ILE A 563 26.57 26.06 -20.72
N ALA A 564 27.85 26.43 -20.64
CA ALA A 564 28.75 25.94 -19.60
C ALA A 564 28.29 26.37 -18.18
N ILE A 565 27.82 27.61 -18.02
CA ILE A 565 27.31 28.15 -16.78
C ILE A 565 26.03 27.39 -16.36
N ILE A 566 25.11 27.16 -17.29
CA ILE A 566 23.87 26.41 -17.03
C ILE A 566 24.19 24.97 -16.59
N LEU A 567 25.17 24.32 -17.23
CA LEU A 567 25.60 22.98 -16.84
C LEU A 567 26.19 22.93 -15.43
N VAL A 568 26.99 23.92 -15.05
CA VAL A 568 27.52 24.01 -13.68
C VAL A 568 26.40 24.21 -12.67
N LEU A 569 25.41 25.06 -12.97
CA LEU A 569 24.26 25.28 -12.08
C LEU A 569 23.39 24.02 -11.94
N ILE A 570 23.20 23.25 -13.03
CA ILE A 570 22.50 21.97 -12.98
C ILE A 570 23.27 20.95 -12.11
N VAL A 571 24.58 20.86 -12.24
CA VAL A 571 25.42 19.96 -11.43
C VAL A 571 25.35 20.34 -9.95
N VAL A 572 25.40 21.64 -9.63
CA VAL A 572 25.26 22.13 -8.25
C VAL A 572 23.87 21.86 -7.68
N GLY A 573 22.82 22.03 -8.49
CA GLY A 573 21.43 21.71 -8.11
C GLY A 573 21.22 20.23 -7.86
N ILE A 574 21.76 19.37 -8.71
CA ILE A 574 21.74 17.91 -8.51
C ILE A 574 22.52 17.53 -7.23
N PHE A 575 23.65 18.16 -6.98
CA PHE A 575 24.45 17.93 -5.77
C PHE A 575 23.68 18.30 -4.49
N GLN A 576 22.90 19.40 -4.51
CA GLN A 576 22.04 19.78 -3.39
C GLN A 576 20.93 18.77 -3.15
N LEU A 577 20.24 18.33 -4.21
CA LEU A 577 19.18 17.32 -4.12
C LEU A 577 19.70 15.97 -3.59
N LEU A 578 20.90 15.56 -4.00
CA LEU A 578 21.52 14.30 -3.55
C LEU A 578 22.04 14.38 -2.11
N ASN A 579 22.42 15.56 -1.65
CA ASN A 579 22.90 15.78 -0.28
C ASN A 579 21.75 15.83 0.73
N ASP A 580 20.57 16.27 0.29
CA ASP A 580 19.33 16.24 1.09
C ASP A 580 18.73 14.82 1.20
N GLU A 581 19.04 13.92 0.25
CA GLU A 581 18.56 12.53 0.25
C GLU A 581 19.58 11.51 0.81
N GLY A 582 20.77 11.92 1.24
CA GLY A 582 21.76 11.05 1.89
C GLY A 582 22.41 9.99 0.97
N LEU A 583 22.47 10.23 -0.35
CA LEU A 583 23.06 9.31 -1.32
C LEU A 583 24.60 9.36 -1.33
N GLU A 584 25.25 8.18 -1.36
CA GLU A 584 26.70 7.99 -1.26
C GLU A 584 27.49 8.64 -2.40
N GLN A 585 28.67 9.15 -2.06
CA GLN A 585 29.64 9.86 -2.91
C GLN A 585 30.08 9.06 -4.15
N ASP A 586 30.07 7.73 -4.09
CA ASP A 586 30.41 6.81 -5.19
C ASP A 586 29.41 6.80 -6.36
N VAL A 587 28.14 7.13 -6.10
CA VAL A 587 27.12 7.22 -7.14
C VAL A 587 27.27 8.52 -7.92
N PHE A 588 27.62 9.60 -7.21
CA PHE A 588 27.91 10.90 -7.80
C PHE A 588 29.11 10.86 -8.75
N GLU A 589 30.23 10.26 -8.33
CA GLU A 589 31.43 10.14 -9.21
C GLU A 589 31.12 9.35 -10.50
N ARG A 590 30.32 8.29 -10.40
CA ARG A 590 29.89 7.51 -11.60
C ARG A 590 29.01 8.30 -12.55
N ILE A 591 28.12 9.15 -12.03
CA ILE A 591 27.25 10.01 -12.84
C ILE A 591 28.08 11.11 -13.53
N ILE A 592 28.95 11.79 -12.80
CA ILE A 592 29.84 12.83 -13.35
C ILE A 592 30.77 12.25 -14.42
N HIS A 593 31.35 11.07 -14.18
CA HIS A 593 32.20 10.41 -15.17
C HIS A 593 31.46 10.00 -16.46
N ARG A 594 30.18 9.65 -16.34
CA ARG A 594 29.31 9.38 -17.49
C ARG A 594 28.93 10.65 -18.26
N ILE A 595 28.62 11.75 -17.57
CA ILE A 595 28.28 13.04 -18.20
C ILE A 595 29.51 13.62 -18.94
N LEU A 596 30.69 13.57 -18.31
CA LEU A 596 31.93 14.03 -18.93
C LEU A 596 32.36 13.21 -20.17
N LYS A 597 32.01 11.91 -20.20
CA LYS A 597 32.25 11.07 -21.40
C LYS A 597 31.30 11.34 -22.58
N THR A 598 30.15 11.93 -22.33
CA THR A 598 29.14 12.22 -23.37
C THR A 598 29.27 13.62 -23.99
N LEU A 599 30.15 14.47 -23.47
CA LEU A 599 30.39 15.82 -24.01
C LEU A 599 31.44 15.76 -25.13
N PRO A 600 31.09 16.03 -26.41
CA PRO A 600 31.98 15.84 -27.55
C PRO A 600 33.12 16.86 -27.62
N PHE A 601 33.11 17.92 -26.81
CA PHE A 601 34.05 19.06 -26.90
C PHE A 601 35.32 18.93 -26.03
N LEU A 602 35.47 17.85 -25.22
CA LEU A 602 36.62 17.65 -24.34
C LEU A 602 37.68 16.66 -24.87
N LYS A 603 37.54 16.20 -26.11
CA LYS A 603 38.64 15.51 -26.82
C LYS A 603 39.57 16.54 -27.43
N ARG A 604 40.55 17.02 -26.71
CA ARG A 604 41.72 17.66 -27.27
C ARG A 604 42.77 16.59 -27.58
N ASP A 605 43.13 16.53 -28.86
CA ASP A 605 44.23 15.76 -29.38
C ASP A 605 45.50 15.96 -28.57
N LYS A 606 46.14 14.87 -28.21
CA LYS A 606 47.57 14.82 -27.95
C LYS A 606 48.21 14.31 -29.23
N SER A 607 48.74 15.20 -30.01
CA SER A 607 49.85 14.94 -30.95
C SER A 607 51.09 15.62 -30.42
#